data_b44bc135ad80bbda30b87885708724f1
#
_entry.id   b44bc135ad80bbda30b87885708724f1
#
_cell.length_a   1.000
_cell.length_b   1.000
_cell.length_c   1.000
_cell.angle_alpha   90.00
_cell.angle_beta   90.00
_cell.angle_gamma   90.00
#
_symmetry.space_group_name_H-M   'P 1'
#
loop_
_entity.id
_entity.type
_entity.pdbx_description
1 polymer ?
#
loop_
_entity_poly.entity_id
_entity_poly.type
_entity_poly.pdbx_seq_one_letter_code
_entity_poly.pdbx_strand_id
1 'polypeptide(L)'
;RAAMADFMATESDLHTVQISIASETIAAYFELRELRARQTILESVVDILTERDALTEDRYQRGVATSIELYQIQQDLNATRAGLPLLVSQIRATRGRLALLLGRYPHEVDEILAGDGAPVVSSDPIPAGLPSDVLAGRPDLRAAGLRLEASRQRVGERAAARFPSISLTSSTGTQSGELKNIVRADQWFTNFITSLTAPIFSGGRLKAEQEAAEARYGQEAAR
;
A
#
# COMPACT_ATOMS: atom_id res chain seq x y z
N ARG A 1 -3.48 -23.06 -15.48
CA ARG A 1 -4.63 -22.15 -15.30
C ARG A 1 -4.63 -21.51 -13.92
N ALA A 2 -4.46 -22.28 -12.83
CA ALA A 2 -4.39 -21.71 -11.47
C ALA A 2 -3.31 -20.62 -11.36
N ALA A 3 -2.08 -20.90 -11.81
CA ALA A 3 -0.98 -19.93 -11.79
C ALA A 3 -1.27 -18.64 -12.58
N MET A 4 -2.07 -18.73 -13.66
CA MET A 4 -2.49 -17.54 -14.40
C MET A 4 -3.49 -16.68 -13.62
N ALA A 5 -4.43 -17.33 -12.92
CA ALA A 5 -5.36 -16.61 -12.03
C ALA A 5 -4.64 -15.98 -10.84
N ASP A 6 -3.65 -16.66 -10.26
CA ASP A 6 -2.79 -16.09 -9.20
C ASP A 6 -1.99 -14.87 -9.70
N PHE A 7 -1.45 -14.94 -10.92
CA PHE A 7 -0.76 -13.82 -11.53
C PHE A 7 -1.68 -12.59 -11.69
N MET A 8 -2.87 -12.78 -12.25
CA MET A 8 -3.87 -11.70 -12.40
C MET A 8 -4.35 -11.16 -11.03
N ALA A 9 -4.41 -12.01 -9.99
CA ALA A 9 -4.71 -11.58 -8.64
C ALA A 9 -3.60 -10.65 -8.10
N THR A 10 -2.34 -11.01 -8.30
CA THR A 10 -1.19 -10.19 -7.90
C THR A 10 -1.14 -8.85 -8.62
N GLU A 11 -1.51 -8.80 -9.91
CA GLU A 11 -1.66 -7.56 -10.66
C GLU A 11 -2.77 -6.67 -10.05
N SER A 12 -3.89 -7.26 -9.64
CA SER A 12 -4.96 -6.53 -8.96
C SER A 12 -4.53 -6.05 -7.57
N ASP A 13 -3.72 -6.81 -6.83
CA ASP A 13 -3.12 -6.37 -5.57
C ASP A 13 -2.20 -5.16 -5.76
N LEU A 14 -1.41 -5.14 -6.85
CA LEU A 14 -0.58 -3.97 -7.17
C LEU A 14 -1.43 -2.71 -7.31
N HIS A 15 -2.56 -2.79 -8.01
CA HIS A 15 -3.49 -1.65 -8.12
C HIS A 15 -4.06 -1.24 -6.76
N THR A 16 -4.39 -2.20 -5.89
CA THR A 16 -4.84 -1.92 -4.52
C THR A 16 -3.79 -1.14 -3.74
N VAL A 17 -2.53 -1.57 -3.80
CA VAL A 17 -1.41 -0.88 -3.13
C VAL A 17 -1.20 0.52 -3.70
N GLN A 18 -1.27 0.68 -5.02
CA GLN A 18 -1.15 2.00 -5.67
C GLN A 18 -2.23 2.99 -5.19
N ILE A 19 -3.49 2.53 -5.10
CA ILE A 19 -4.60 3.35 -4.58
C ILE A 19 -4.36 3.70 -3.11
N SER A 20 -3.90 2.75 -2.29
CA SER A 20 -3.62 2.99 -0.88
C SER A 20 -2.51 4.02 -0.68
N ILE A 21 -1.39 3.89 -1.42
CA ILE A 21 -0.28 4.85 -1.36
C ILE A 21 -0.74 6.25 -1.82
N ALA A 22 -1.52 6.33 -2.90
CA ALA A 22 -2.06 7.61 -3.37
C ALA A 22 -2.97 8.26 -2.31
N SER A 23 -3.88 7.49 -1.71
CA SER A 23 -4.76 7.94 -0.63
C SER A 23 -3.98 8.44 0.59
N GLU A 24 -2.98 7.66 1.03
CA GLU A 24 -2.13 8.04 2.17
C GLU A 24 -1.30 9.29 1.87
N THR A 25 -0.81 9.43 0.64
CA THR A 25 -0.06 10.61 0.20
C THR A 25 -0.93 11.86 0.25
N ILE A 26 -2.15 11.78 -0.27
CA ILE A 26 -3.13 12.88 -0.24
C ILE A 26 -3.49 13.23 1.21
N ALA A 27 -3.75 12.24 2.06
CA ALA A 27 -4.07 12.47 3.46
C ALA A 27 -2.90 13.16 4.20
N ALA A 28 -1.68 12.68 4.03
CA ALA A 28 -0.48 13.28 4.65
C ALA A 28 -0.21 14.71 4.12
N TYR A 29 -0.51 14.97 2.85
CA TYR A 29 -0.41 16.30 2.27
C TYR A 29 -1.37 17.30 2.94
N PHE A 30 -2.65 16.95 3.06
CA PHE A 30 -3.64 17.81 3.71
C PHE A 30 -3.35 17.98 5.19
N GLU A 31 -2.96 16.93 5.89
CA GLU A 31 -2.54 16.99 7.30
C GLU A 31 -1.37 17.96 7.49
N LEU A 32 -0.34 17.89 6.64
CA LEU A 32 0.80 18.80 6.71
C LEU A 32 0.40 20.27 6.49
N ARG A 33 -0.51 20.51 5.56
CA ARG A 33 -1.03 21.85 5.30
C ARG A 33 -1.85 22.40 6.45
N GLU A 34 -2.71 21.58 7.04
CA GLU A 34 -3.47 21.95 8.24
C GLU A 34 -2.53 22.31 9.40
N LEU A 35 -1.53 21.48 9.68
CA LEU A 35 -0.57 21.73 10.75
C LEU A 35 0.23 23.03 10.53
N ARG A 36 0.63 23.34 9.29
CA ARG A 36 1.31 24.60 8.95
C ARG A 36 0.39 25.82 9.12
N ALA A 37 -0.86 25.73 8.67
CA ALA A 37 -1.83 26.79 8.88
C ALA A 37 -2.09 27.03 10.38
N ARG A 38 -2.20 25.95 11.16
CA ARG A 38 -2.33 26.01 12.62
C ARG A 38 -1.10 26.64 13.28
N GLN A 39 0.11 26.34 12.79
CA GLN A 39 1.35 26.99 13.27
C GLN A 39 1.30 28.51 13.05
N THR A 40 0.96 28.96 11.84
CA THR A 40 0.85 30.40 11.52
C THR A 40 -0.16 31.11 12.42
N ILE A 41 -1.31 30.47 12.66
CA ILE A 41 -2.33 31.03 13.58
C ILE A 41 -1.78 31.10 15.02
N LEU A 42 -1.13 30.04 15.49
CA LEU A 42 -0.60 30.00 16.86
C LEU A 42 0.53 31.03 17.07
N GLU A 43 1.40 31.20 16.06
CA GLU A 43 2.43 32.25 16.05
C GLU A 43 1.80 33.65 16.12
N SER A 44 0.75 33.92 15.35
CA SER A 44 0.01 35.17 15.40
C SER A 44 -0.63 35.41 16.78
N VAL A 45 -1.15 34.37 17.42
CA VAL A 45 -1.70 34.47 18.80
C VAL A 45 -0.59 34.79 19.79
N VAL A 46 0.60 34.19 19.67
CA VAL A 46 1.77 34.52 20.51
C VAL A 46 2.17 35.99 20.36
N ASP A 47 2.17 36.51 19.13
CA ASP A 47 2.50 37.93 18.87
C ASP A 47 1.49 38.86 19.53
N ILE A 48 0.18 38.60 19.37
CA ILE A 48 -0.90 39.36 20.03
C ILE A 48 -0.78 39.31 21.56
N LEU A 49 -0.54 38.11 22.12
CA LEU A 49 -0.39 37.96 23.55
C LEU A 49 0.87 38.64 24.09
N THR A 50 1.95 38.68 23.31
CA THR A 50 3.20 39.38 23.67
C THR A 50 2.98 40.91 23.71
N GLU A 51 2.24 41.46 22.74
CA GLU A 51 1.88 42.89 22.75
C GLU A 51 0.96 43.24 23.95
N ARG A 52 -0.02 42.36 24.22
CA ARG A 52 -0.92 42.53 25.38
C ARG A 52 -0.19 42.44 26.73
N ASP A 53 0.78 41.54 26.87
CA ASP A 53 1.62 41.42 28.06
C ASP A 53 2.37 42.73 28.32
N ALA A 54 3.06 43.24 27.28
CA ALA A 54 3.79 44.51 27.38
C ALA A 54 2.89 45.69 27.75
N LEU A 55 1.68 45.78 27.19
CA LEU A 55 0.71 46.83 27.50
C LEU A 55 0.17 46.68 28.91
N THR A 56 -0.12 45.45 29.39
CA THR A 56 -0.64 45.19 30.74
C THR A 56 0.43 45.45 31.79
N GLU A 57 1.70 45.11 31.51
CA GLU A 57 2.84 45.43 32.38
C GLU A 57 2.99 46.96 32.56
N ASP A 58 2.95 47.75 31.48
CA ASP A 58 3.01 49.24 31.56
C ASP A 58 1.84 49.81 32.37
N ARG A 59 0.62 49.28 32.21
CA ARG A 59 -0.56 49.66 32.99
C ARG A 59 -0.43 49.30 34.49
N TYR A 60 0.15 48.13 34.78
CA TYR A 60 0.41 47.70 36.16
C TYR A 60 1.43 48.60 36.83
N GLN A 61 2.52 48.96 36.17
CA GLN A 61 3.53 49.87 36.71
C GLN A 61 2.97 51.27 36.99
N ARG A 62 1.97 51.69 36.20
CA ARG A 62 1.23 52.98 36.48
C ARG A 62 0.11 52.83 37.52
N GLY A 63 -0.09 51.65 38.09
CA GLY A 63 -1.13 51.44 39.11
C GLY A 63 -2.56 51.34 38.53
N VAL A 64 -2.72 51.13 37.20
CA VAL A 64 -4.03 51.08 36.51
C VAL A 64 -4.51 49.64 36.32
N ALA A 65 -3.60 48.68 36.23
CA ALA A 65 -3.94 47.26 36.15
C ALA A 65 -3.59 46.53 37.44
N THR A 66 -4.26 45.39 37.67
CA THR A 66 -4.00 44.54 38.85
C THR A 66 -2.92 43.49 38.53
N SER A 67 -2.24 43.00 39.59
CA SER A 67 -1.28 41.90 39.43
C SER A 67 -1.94 40.60 38.89
N ILE A 68 -3.23 40.41 39.19
CA ILE A 68 -4.00 39.29 38.70
C ILE A 68 -4.11 39.33 37.14
N GLU A 69 -4.46 40.50 36.62
CA GLU A 69 -4.55 40.69 35.16
C GLU A 69 -3.20 40.43 34.46
N LEU A 70 -2.11 40.92 35.04
CA LEU A 70 -0.77 40.72 34.52
C LEU A 70 -0.39 39.21 34.49
N TYR A 71 -0.56 38.52 35.62
CA TYR A 71 -0.22 37.11 35.71
C TYR A 71 -1.09 36.23 34.79
N GLN A 72 -2.37 36.60 34.60
CA GLN A 72 -3.25 35.89 33.68
C GLN A 72 -2.71 35.97 32.22
N ILE A 73 -2.36 37.16 31.75
CA ILE A 73 -1.80 37.34 30.40
C ILE A 73 -0.48 36.57 30.26
N GLN A 74 0.40 36.62 31.24
CA GLN A 74 1.66 35.88 31.23
C GLN A 74 1.44 34.37 31.22
N GLN A 75 0.45 33.87 31.96
CA GLN A 75 0.07 32.47 31.95
C GLN A 75 -0.42 32.05 30.57
N ASP A 76 -1.31 32.80 29.93
CA ASP A 76 -1.85 32.55 28.60
C ASP A 76 -0.75 32.54 27.53
N LEU A 77 0.16 33.53 27.58
CA LEU A 77 1.30 33.63 26.71
C LEU A 77 2.23 32.43 26.84
N ASN A 78 2.58 32.07 28.06
CA ASN A 78 3.47 30.93 28.30
C ASN A 78 2.83 29.59 27.93
N ALA A 79 1.54 29.40 28.19
CA ALA A 79 0.79 28.22 27.80
C ALA A 79 0.73 28.09 26.27
N THR A 80 0.47 29.19 25.54
CA THR A 80 0.43 29.22 24.09
C THR A 80 1.81 28.92 23.51
N ARG A 81 2.88 29.54 24.02
CA ARG A 81 4.27 29.28 23.60
C ARG A 81 4.68 27.83 23.82
N ALA A 82 4.25 27.21 24.91
CA ALA A 82 4.54 25.81 25.22
C ALA A 82 3.91 24.82 24.22
N GLY A 83 2.85 25.24 23.51
CA GLY A 83 2.22 24.42 22.45
C GLY A 83 3.02 24.37 21.15
N LEU A 84 3.83 25.39 20.84
CA LEU A 84 4.56 25.49 19.57
C LEU A 84 5.56 24.33 19.33
N PRO A 85 6.40 23.90 20.27
CA PRO A 85 7.35 22.81 20.04
C PRO A 85 6.69 21.49 19.67
N LEU A 86 5.53 21.21 20.29
CA LEU A 86 4.76 20.00 19.98
C LEU A 86 4.26 20.04 18.52
N LEU A 87 3.70 21.18 18.12
CA LEU A 87 3.22 21.38 16.75
C LEU A 87 4.34 21.28 15.71
N VAL A 88 5.50 21.86 15.99
CA VAL A 88 6.70 21.74 15.13
C VAL A 88 7.15 20.28 15.02
N SER A 89 7.07 19.51 16.11
CA SER A 89 7.38 18.07 16.10
C SER A 89 6.40 17.29 15.21
N GLN A 90 5.10 17.58 15.30
CA GLN A 90 4.08 16.98 14.45
C GLN A 90 4.31 17.31 12.96
N ILE A 91 4.60 18.56 12.64
CA ILE A 91 4.94 19.01 11.28
C ILE A 91 6.13 18.21 10.73
N ARG A 92 7.20 18.05 11.52
CA ARG A 92 8.37 17.27 11.11
C ARG A 92 8.04 15.79 10.88
N ALA A 93 7.22 15.18 11.74
CA ALA A 93 6.81 13.80 11.61
C ALA A 93 5.96 13.58 10.34
N THR A 94 4.94 14.42 10.13
CA THR A 94 4.06 14.33 8.95
C THR A 94 4.83 14.62 7.65
N ARG A 95 5.77 15.58 7.67
CA ARG A 95 6.67 15.83 6.53
C ARG A 95 7.56 14.63 6.21
N GLY A 96 8.11 13.97 7.23
CA GLY A 96 8.90 12.74 7.05
C GLY A 96 8.06 11.60 6.47
N ARG A 97 6.83 11.44 6.93
CA ARG A 97 5.87 10.47 6.39
C ARG A 97 5.55 10.76 4.91
N LEU A 98 5.26 12.01 4.56
CA LEU A 98 4.99 12.40 3.19
C LEU A 98 6.21 12.19 2.28
N ALA A 99 7.41 12.50 2.76
CA ALA A 99 8.66 12.26 2.04
C ALA A 99 8.86 10.76 1.74
N LEU A 100 8.61 9.90 2.72
CA LEU A 100 8.68 8.44 2.56
C LEU A 100 7.70 7.95 1.49
N LEU A 101 6.45 8.40 1.52
CA LEU A 101 5.41 8.01 0.55
C LEU A 101 5.75 8.47 -0.87
N LEU A 102 6.42 9.61 -1.02
CA LEU A 102 6.88 10.15 -2.31
C LEU A 102 8.22 9.56 -2.76
N GLY A 103 8.91 8.77 -1.93
CA GLY A 103 10.26 8.29 -2.20
C GLY A 103 11.29 9.42 -2.30
N ARG A 104 11.12 10.50 -1.54
CA ARG A 104 11.94 11.72 -1.53
C ARG A 104 12.57 11.97 -0.17
N TYR A 105 13.53 12.88 -0.13
CA TYR A 105 14.05 13.38 1.13
C TYR A 105 13.14 14.45 1.74
N PRO A 106 13.09 14.58 3.09
CA PRO A 106 12.19 15.56 3.73
C PRO A 106 12.38 17.02 3.30
N HIS A 107 13.59 17.44 2.91
CA HIS A 107 13.84 18.80 2.43
C HIS A 107 13.25 19.07 1.03
N GLU A 108 13.15 18.05 0.17
CA GLU A 108 12.57 18.16 -1.17
C GLU A 108 11.04 18.35 -1.11
N VAL A 109 10.40 17.89 -0.04
CA VAL A 109 8.95 18.08 0.17
C VAL A 109 8.62 19.56 0.33
N ASP A 110 9.50 20.34 0.95
CA ASP A 110 9.29 21.78 1.12
C ASP A 110 9.31 22.51 -0.24
N GLU A 111 10.14 22.07 -1.18
CA GLU A 111 10.18 22.61 -2.55
C GLU A 111 8.90 22.26 -3.33
N ILE A 112 8.39 21.03 -3.19
CA ILE A 112 7.13 20.60 -3.82
C ILE A 112 5.95 21.42 -3.28
N LEU A 113 5.99 21.78 -1.99
CA LEU A 113 4.93 22.55 -1.33
C LEU A 113 5.06 24.06 -1.50
N ALA A 114 6.21 24.57 -1.98
CA ALA A 114 6.46 26.00 -2.15
C ALA A 114 5.63 26.65 -3.29
N GLY A 115 5.07 25.86 -4.20
CA GLY A 115 4.24 26.30 -5.33
C GLY A 115 2.78 26.63 -5.01
N ASP A 116 2.44 27.17 -3.90
CA ASP A 116 1.28 26.90 -3.14
C ASP A 116 0.12 27.91 -3.21
N GLY A 117 -0.86 27.58 -4.03
CA GLY A 117 -2.24 28.00 -3.83
C GLY A 117 -2.97 27.12 -2.80
N ALA A 118 -4.02 27.62 -2.15
CA ALA A 118 -4.88 26.79 -1.33
C ALA A 118 -5.37 25.59 -2.16
N PRO A 119 -5.43 24.35 -1.59
CA PRO A 119 -5.89 23.21 -2.34
C PRO A 119 -7.32 23.47 -2.82
N VAL A 120 -7.50 23.44 -4.14
CA VAL A 120 -8.82 23.52 -4.73
C VAL A 120 -9.51 22.20 -4.48
N VAL A 121 -10.37 22.17 -3.48
CA VAL A 121 -11.28 21.04 -3.28
C VAL A 121 -12.41 21.23 -4.29
N SER A 122 -12.44 20.39 -5.33
CA SER A 122 -13.59 20.37 -6.24
C SER A 122 -14.84 19.98 -5.44
N SER A 123 -15.86 20.81 -5.53
CA SER A 123 -17.19 20.51 -4.96
C SER A 123 -18.06 19.72 -5.93
N ASP A 124 -17.51 19.28 -7.07
CA ASP A 124 -18.26 18.50 -8.03
C ASP A 124 -18.73 17.18 -7.41
N PRO A 125 -20.01 16.84 -7.55
CA PRO A 125 -20.50 15.58 -7.01
C PRO A 125 -19.79 14.42 -7.70
N ILE A 126 -19.22 13.52 -6.92
CA ILE A 126 -18.66 12.28 -7.44
C ILE A 126 -19.81 11.48 -8.04
N PRO A 127 -19.78 11.16 -9.36
CA PRO A 127 -20.85 10.40 -9.97
C PRO A 127 -20.94 9.03 -9.30
N ALA A 128 -21.96 8.85 -8.50
CA ALA A 128 -22.28 7.56 -7.91
C ALA A 128 -22.83 6.67 -9.04
N GLY A 129 -21.99 5.78 -9.60
CA GLY A 129 -22.41 4.72 -10.49
C GLY A 129 -23.34 3.73 -9.79
N LEU A 130 -23.80 2.72 -10.51
CA LEU A 130 -24.54 1.62 -9.88
C LEU A 130 -23.65 0.95 -8.81
N PRO A 131 -24.21 0.54 -7.67
CA PRO A 131 -23.43 -0.15 -6.63
C PRO A 131 -22.64 -1.35 -7.15
N SER A 132 -23.18 -2.08 -8.13
CA SER A 132 -22.51 -3.18 -8.82
C SER A 132 -21.23 -2.74 -9.56
N ASP A 133 -21.26 -1.56 -10.21
CA ASP A 133 -20.12 -1.07 -10.98
C ASP A 133 -18.98 -0.62 -10.06
N VAL A 134 -19.34 -0.03 -8.91
CA VAL A 134 -18.37 0.33 -7.87
C VAL A 134 -17.68 -0.91 -7.30
N LEU A 135 -18.45 -1.98 -7.02
CA LEU A 135 -17.89 -3.24 -6.55
C LEU A 135 -16.99 -3.91 -7.61
N ALA A 136 -17.43 -3.92 -8.87
CA ALA A 136 -16.64 -4.49 -9.98
C ALA A 136 -15.36 -3.70 -10.26
N GLY A 137 -15.33 -2.40 -9.97
CA GLY A 137 -14.16 -1.53 -10.11
C GLY A 137 -13.13 -1.68 -9.00
N ARG A 138 -13.45 -2.33 -7.89
CA ARG A 138 -12.54 -2.50 -6.75
C ARG A 138 -11.48 -3.58 -7.03
N PRO A 139 -10.19 -3.21 -7.02
CA PRO A 139 -9.13 -4.17 -7.34
C PRO A 139 -8.92 -5.23 -6.24
N ASP A 140 -9.19 -4.93 -4.97
CA ASP A 140 -9.14 -5.88 -3.87
C ASP A 140 -10.18 -7.00 -4.02
N LEU A 141 -11.41 -6.67 -4.39
CA LEU A 141 -12.46 -7.66 -4.66
C LEU A 141 -12.13 -8.50 -5.90
N ARG A 142 -11.57 -7.85 -6.93
CA ARG A 142 -11.11 -8.56 -8.13
C ARG A 142 -9.99 -9.54 -7.80
N ALA A 143 -9.03 -9.16 -6.97
CA ALA A 143 -7.97 -10.04 -6.51
C ALA A 143 -8.51 -11.25 -5.73
N ALA A 144 -9.46 -11.02 -4.82
CA ALA A 144 -10.13 -12.09 -4.07
C ALA A 144 -10.87 -13.07 -5.00
N GLY A 145 -11.64 -12.56 -5.98
CA GLY A 145 -12.33 -13.38 -6.97
C GLY A 145 -11.38 -14.23 -7.82
N LEU A 146 -10.22 -13.67 -8.22
CA LEU A 146 -9.20 -14.39 -8.98
C LEU A 146 -8.50 -15.47 -8.12
N ARG A 147 -8.28 -15.23 -6.82
CA ARG A 147 -7.76 -16.26 -5.89
C ARG A 147 -8.76 -17.39 -5.69
N LEU A 148 -10.05 -17.06 -5.59
CA LEU A 148 -11.10 -18.07 -5.54
C LEU A 148 -11.11 -18.92 -6.81
N GLU A 149 -10.99 -18.31 -8.00
CA GLU A 149 -10.87 -19.05 -9.26
C GLU A 149 -9.59 -19.90 -9.30
N ALA A 150 -8.45 -19.40 -8.83
CA ALA A 150 -7.21 -20.17 -8.75
C ALA A 150 -7.38 -21.41 -7.84
N SER A 151 -8.04 -21.26 -6.70
CA SER A 151 -8.31 -22.38 -5.77
C SER A 151 -9.25 -23.40 -6.39
N ARG A 152 -10.26 -22.98 -7.15
CA ARG A 152 -11.13 -23.85 -7.93
C ARG A 152 -10.37 -24.67 -8.96
N GLN A 153 -9.43 -24.04 -9.69
CA GLN A 153 -8.59 -24.73 -10.67
C GLN A 153 -7.66 -25.75 -9.99
N ARG A 154 -7.19 -25.50 -8.77
CA ARG A 154 -6.41 -26.46 -7.96
C ARG A 154 -7.23 -27.67 -7.53
N VAL A 155 -8.51 -27.51 -7.22
CA VAL A 155 -9.41 -28.65 -6.98
C VAL A 155 -9.48 -29.53 -8.24
N GLY A 156 -9.68 -28.92 -9.42
CA GLY A 156 -9.69 -29.64 -10.71
C GLY A 156 -8.35 -30.35 -11.01
N GLU A 157 -7.22 -29.73 -10.67
CA GLU A 157 -5.89 -30.36 -10.78
C GLU A 157 -5.77 -31.62 -9.91
N ARG A 158 -6.21 -31.56 -8.65
CA ARG A 158 -6.18 -32.71 -7.73
C ARG A 158 -7.15 -33.82 -8.16
N ALA A 159 -8.30 -33.46 -8.69
CA ALA A 159 -9.21 -34.41 -9.29
C ALA A 159 -8.59 -35.10 -10.52
N ALA A 160 -7.95 -34.33 -11.40
CA ALA A 160 -7.27 -34.84 -12.59
C ALA A 160 -6.09 -35.79 -12.28
N ALA A 161 -5.39 -35.59 -11.16
CA ALA A 161 -4.29 -36.45 -10.72
C ALA A 161 -4.69 -37.92 -10.45
N ARG A 162 -5.99 -38.21 -10.39
CA ARG A 162 -6.55 -39.56 -10.25
C ARG A 162 -6.66 -40.32 -11.57
N PHE A 163 -6.52 -39.63 -12.70
CA PHE A 163 -6.60 -40.19 -14.04
C PHE A 163 -5.21 -40.44 -14.60
N PRO A 164 -5.11 -41.34 -15.66
CA PRO A 164 -3.87 -41.54 -16.37
C PRO A 164 -3.32 -40.23 -16.95
N SER A 165 -2.02 -40.01 -16.80
CA SER A 165 -1.29 -38.87 -17.39
C SER A 165 -0.40 -39.35 -18.53
N ILE A 166 -0.37 -38.58 -19.61
CA ILE A 166 0.53 -38.77 -20.73
C ILE A 166 1.56 -37.65 -20.68
N SER A 167 2.85 -38.03 -20.67
CA SER A 167 3.95 -37.08 -20.78
C SER A 167 4.77 -37.36 -22.07
N LEU A 168 5.12 -36.30 -22.77
CA LEU A 168 6.04 -36.32 -23.90
C LEU A 168 7.26 -35.50 -23.54
N THR A 169 8.42 -36.15 -23.50
CA THR A 169 9.70 -35.51 -23.26
C THR A 169 10.53 -35.59 -24.55
N SER A 170 11.03 -34.45 -25.01
CA SER A 170 12.00 -34.37 -26.08
C SER A 170 13.30 -33.81 -25.57
N SER A 171 14.40 -34.45 -25.91
CA SER A 171 15.74 -33.95 -25.66
C SER A 171 16.54 -33.95 -26.95
N THR A 172 17.15 -32.82 -27.25
CA THR A 172 18.05 -32.64 -28.38
C THR A 172 19.38 -32.14 -27.85
N GLY A 173 20.46 -32.66 -28.38
CA GLY A 173 21.81 -32.27 -27.93
C GLY A 173 22.89 -32.88 -28.82
N THR A 174 24.13 -32.61 -28.41
CA THR A 174 25.33 -33.25 -29.02
C THR A 174 26.01 -34.08 -27.94
N GLN A 175 26.48 -35.28 -28.34
CA GLN A 175 27.21 -36.15 -27.44
C GLN A 175 28.46 -36.65 -28.14
N SER A 176 29.64 -36.34 -27.60
CA SER A 176 30.91 -36.78 -28.15
C SER A 176 31.87 -37.22 -27.06
N GLY A 177 32.69 -38.23 -27.32
CA GLY A 177 33.76 -38.64 -26.43
C GLY A 177 34.97 -37.68 -26.43
N GLU A 178 35.05 -36.73 -27.34
CA GLU A 178 36.09 -35.73 -27.45
C GLU A 178 35.53 -34.33 -27.67
N LEU A 179 36.03 -33.36 -26.95
CA LEU A 179 35.57 -31.96 -27.02
C LEU A 179 35.62 -31.37 -28.44
N LYS A 180 36.65 -31.73 -29.24
CA LYS A 180 36.83 -31.22 -30.60
C LYS A 180 35.73 -31.65 -31.57
N ASN A 181 34.97 -32.71 -31.24
CA ASN A 181 33.95 -33.30 -32.12
C ASN A 181 32.53 -32.91 -31.70
N ILE A 182 32.34 -32.13 -30.63
CA ILE A 182 31.03 -31.83 -30.02
C ILE A 182 30.10 -31.05 -30.97
N VAL A 183 30.63 -30.29 -31.91
CA VAL A 183 29.89 -29.45 -32.85
C VAL A 183 29.66 -30.14 -34.20
N ARG A 184 30.14 -31.39 -34.38
CA ARG A 184 29.98 -32.12 -35.63
C ARG A 184 28.52 -32.57 -35.82
N ALA A 185 28.04 -32.47 -37.07
CA ALA A 185 26.65 -32.80 -37.42
C ALA A 185 26.29 -34.27 -37.15
N ASP A 186 27.26 -35.16 -37.16
CA ASP A 186 27.11 -36.60 -36.92
C ASP A 186 27.00 -36.93 -35.39
N GLN A 187 27.20 -35.94 -34.52
CA GLN A 187 27.12 -36.10 -33.08
C GLN A 187 25.79 -35.60 -32.50
N TRP A 188 24.89 -35.12 -33.32
CA TRP A 188 23.58 -34.66 -32.86
C TRP A 188 22.65 -35.83 -32.65
N PHE A 189 21.91 -35.80 -31.54
CA PHE A 189 20.85 -36.76 -31.27
C PHE A 189 19.55 -36.04 -30.91
N THR A 190 18.43 -36.65 -31.21
CA THR A 190 17.11 -36.23 -30.77
C THR A 190 16.36 -37.44 -30.27
N ASN A 191 15.94 -37.40 -29.01
CA ASN A 191 15.14 -38.44 -28.38
C ASN A 191 13.72 -37.95 -28.13
N PHE A 192 12.72 -38.77 -28.42
CA PHE A 192 11.33 -38.58 -28.04
C PHE A 192 10.92 -39.74 -27.13
N ILE A 193 10.51 -39.44 -25.93
CA ILE A 193 10.03 -40.41 -24.95
C ILE A 193 8.60 -40.07 -24.61
N THR A 194 7.69 -40.99 -24.91
CA THR A 194 6.29 -40.89 -24.49
C THR A 194 6.05 -41.86 -23.34
N SER A 195 5.55 -41.34 -22.22
CA SER A 195 5.24 -42.13 -21.03
C SER A 195 3.77 -41.99 -20.67
N LEU A 196 3.10 -43.13 -20.40
CA LEU A 196 1.75 -43.19 -19.86
C LEU A 196 1.84 -43.71 -18.41
N THR A 197 1.42 -42.89 -17.44
CA THR A 197 1.43 -43.24 -16.04
C THR A 197 0.02 -43.18 -15.49
N ALA A 198 -0.45 -44.27 -14.87
CA ALA A 198 -1.75 -44.33 -14.21
C ALA A 198 -1.62 -44.80 -12.76
N PRO A 199 -2.15 -44.03 -11.77
CA PRO A 199 -2.17 -44.50 -10.38
C PRO A 199 -3.21 -45.61 -10.20
N ILE A 200 -2.77 -46.85 -9.90
CA ILE A 200 -3.66 -47.99 -9.67
C ILE A 200 -4.10 -48.04 -8.21
N PHE A 201 -3.19 -47.77 -7.28
CA PHE A 201 -3.46 -47.76 -5.85
C PHE A 201 -2.65 -46.64 -5.16
N SER A 202 -3.31 -45.81 -4.39
CA SER A 202 -2.71 -44.68 -3.66
C SER A 202 -2.98 -44.66 -2.17
N GLY A 203 -3.57 -45.75 -1.60
CA GLY A 203 -3.89 -45.78 -0.19
C GLY A 203 -4.81 -44.64 0.32
N GLY A 204 -5.66 -44.10 -0.54
CA GLY A 204 -6.54 -42.95 -0.21
C GLY A 204 -5.88 -41.59 -0.33
N ARG A 205 -4.56 -41.46 -0.55
CA ARG A 205 -3.83 -40.20 -0.60
C ARG A 205 -4.41 -39.22 -1.62
N LEU A 206 -4.65 -39.64 -2.86
CA LEU A 206 -5.20 -38.76 -3.90
C LEU A 206 -6.59 -38.22 -3.60
N LYS A 207 -7.42 -39.04 -2.92
CA LYS A 207 -8.74 -38.60 -2.44
C LYS A 207 -8.62 -37.57 -1.34
N ALA A 208 -7.77 -37.79 -0.34
CA ALA A 208 -7.53 -36.85 0.75
C ALA A 208 -6.93 -35.51 0.23
N GLU A 209 -6.05 -35.57 -0.77
CA GLU A 209 -5.52 -34.34 -1.41
C GLU A 209 -6.60 -33.52 -2.12
N GLN A 210 -7.55 -34.20 -2.77
CA GLN A 210 -8.71 -33.51 -3.39
C GLN A 210 -9.61 -32.89 -2.33
N GLU A 211 -9.97 -33.62 -1.28
CA GLU A 211 -10.79 -33.12 -0.16
C GLU A 211 -10.12 -31.93 0.53
N ALA A 212 -8.81 -31.98 0.72
CA ALA A 212 -8.04 -30.84 1.24
C ALA A 212 -8.07 -29.60 0.33
N ALA A 213 -8.05 -29.82 -0.99
CA ALA A 213 -8.18 -28.70 -1.95
C ALA A 213 -9.59 -28.11 -1.96
N GLU A 214 -10.63 -28.95 -1.84
CA GLU A 214 -12.03 -28.51 -1.70
C GLU A 214 -12.24 -27.70 -0.41
N ALA A 215 -11.66 -28.13 0.71
CA ALA A 215 -11.72 -27.38 1.97
C ALA A 215 -11.05 -26.00 1.85
N ARG A 216 -9.90 -25.89 1.16
CA ARG A 216 -9.24 -24.61 0.90
C ARG A 216 -10.07 -23.71 0.00
N TYR A 217 -10.70 -24.26 -1.04
CA TYR A 217 -11.64 -23.51 -1.86
C TYR A 217 -12.80 -22.94 -1.01
N GLY A 218 -13.37 -23.74 -0.09
CA GLY A 218 -14.38 -23.27 0.84
C GLY A 218 -13.90 -22.16 1.77
N GLN A 219 -12.63 -22.20 2.20
CA GLN A 219 -12.02 -21.12 2.99
C GLN A 219 -11.89 -19.82 2.20
N GLU A 220 -11.44 -19.89 0.94
CA GLU A 220 -11.35 -18.70 0.08
C GLU A 220 -12.72 -18.11 -0.26
N ALA A 221 -13.75 -18.93 -0.39
CA ALA A 221 -15.12 -18.49 -0.64
C ALA A 221 -15.78 -17.78 0.57
N ALA A 222 -15.27 -18.03 1.77
CA ALA A 222 -15.78 -17.45 3.02
C ALA A 222 -15.05 -16.15 3.44
N ARG A 223 -14.00 -15.78 2.73
CA ARG A 223 -13.24 -14.53 2.95
C ARG A 223 -13.83 -13.36 2.16
#